data_547936ce8bc3d3ca9dbf050d51eefab5
#
_entry.id   547936ce8bc3d3ca9dbf050d51eefab5
#
_cell.length_a   1.000
_cell.length_b   1.000
_cell.length_c   1.000
_cell.angle_alpha   90.00
_cell.angle_beta   90.00
_cell.angle_gamma   90.00
#
_symmetry.space_group_name_H-M   'P 1'
#
loop_
_entity.id
_entity.type
_entity.pdbx_description
1 polymer ?
#
loop_
_entity_poly.entity_id
_entity_poly.type
_entity_poly.pdbx_seq_one_letter_code
_entity_poly.pdbx_strand_id
1 'polypeptide(L)'
;AKRCNTAMVALEKVLPADEQRAAQEAVTMHKGQADEAMLKVLVEDHHKWTGSLRAREILDHWSESRARFVKVFPHEYKRTLNDLGAQQDASQQASATIARAKASEKAGDAKSKTVPAK
;
A
#
# COMPACT_ATOMS: atom_id res chain seq x y z
N ALA A 1 22.53 -5.56 11.99
CA ALA A 1 22.11 -4.87 13.21
C ALA A 1 23.17 -3.94 13.80
N LYS A 2 24.45 -4.19 13.63
CA LYS A 2 25.51 -3.34 14.21
C LYS A 2 25.63 -1.91 13.63
N ARG A 3 24.97 -1.63 12.51
CA ARG A 3 25.05 -0.34 11.78
C ARG A 3 23.75 0.46 11.78
N CYS A 4 22.69 -0.05 12.39
CA CYS A 4 21.40 0.64 12.49
C CYS A 4 21.09 0.92 13.96
N ASN A 5 20.57 2.11 14.24
CA ASN A 5 20.04 2.43 15.55
C ASN A 5 18.62 1.82 15.68
N THR A 6 18.55 0.64 16.26
CA THR A 6 17.30 -0.10 16.45
C THR A 6 16.31 0.56 17.41
N ALA A 7 16.75 1.58 18.15
CA ALA A 7 15.83 2.40 18.95
C ALA A 7 14.97 3.34 18.09
N MET A 8 15.46 3.71 16.90
CA MET A 8 14.77 4.65 15.99
C MET A 8 14.13 3.98 14.79
N VAL A 9 14.54 2.75 14.46
CA VAL A 9 14.08 2.05 13.27
C VAL A 9 13.64 0.62 13.58
N ALA A 10 12.59 0.16 12.91
CA ALA A 10 12.22 -1.24 12.86
C ALA A 10 12.98 -1.93 11.72
N LEU A 11 13.42 -3.17 11.97
CA LEU A 11 13.99 -4.04 10.95
C LEU A 11 12.95 -5.10 10.60
N GLU A 12 12.40 -5.02 9.40
CA GLU A 12 11.34 -5.90 8.92
C GLU A 12 11.85 -6.80 7.80
N LYS A 13 11.34 -8.02 7.74
CA LYS A 13 11.63 -8.91 6.62
C LYS A 13 10.78 -8.54 5.43
N VAL A 14 11.33 -8.68 4.23
CA VAL A 14 10.57 -8.55 3.00
C VAL A 14 9.78 -9.84 2.77
N LEU A 15 8.48 -9.81 3.04
CA LEU A 15 7.58 -10.94 2.85
C LEU A 15 7.20 -11.10 1.37
N PRO A 16 6.81 -12.33 0.93
CA PRO A 16 6.15 -12.51 -0.35
C PRO A 16 4.89 -11.65 -0.45
N ALA A 17 4.54 -11.25 -1.67
CA ALA A 17 3.40 -10.36 -1.89
C ALA A 17 2.07 -10.92 -1.34
N ASP A 18 1.88 -12.23 -1.40
CA ASP A 18 0.68 -12.89 -0.91
C ASP A 18 0.62 -12.90 0.62
N GLU A 19 1.74 -13.17 1.29
CA GLU A 19 1.83 -13.12 2.75
C GLU A 19 1.66 -11.69 3.28
N GLN A 20 2.20 -10.70 2.59
CA GLN A 20 2.04 -9.30 2.97
C GLN A 20 0.58 -8.85 2.86
N ARG A 21 -0.14 -9.29 1.83
CA ARG A 21 -1.59 -9.02 1.70
C ARG A 21 -2.40 -9.70 2.79
N ALA A 22 -2.05 -10.93 3.15
CA ALA A 22 -2.73 -11.67 4.21
C ALA A 22 -2.50 -11.05 5.59
N ALA A 23 -1.32 -10.53 5.85
CA ALA A 23 -0.98 -9.84 7.09
C ALA A 23 -1.68 -8.48 7.25
N GLN A 24 -2.30 -7.97 6.18
CA GLN A 24 -3.08 -6.72 6.18
C GLN A 24 -2.38 -5.56 6.90
N GLU A 25 -1.09 -5.50 6.81
CA GLU A 25 -0.36 -4.33 7.27
C GLU A 25 -0.71 -3.17 6.34
N ALA A 26 -1.68 -2.39 6.80
CA ALA A 26 -2.40 -1.36 6.05
C ALA A 26 -1.54 -0.20 5.59
N VAL A 27 -0.27 -0.19 5.93
CA VAL A 27 0.64 0.88 5.53
C VAL A 27 1.32 0.53 4.24
N THR A 28 0.62 0.73 3.18
CA THR A 28 1.15 0.62 1.83
C THR A 28 1.91 1.90 1.48
N MET A 29 3.19 1.94 1.84
CA MET A 29 4.11 3.01 1.45
C MET A 29 4.13 3.24 -0.07
N HIS A 30 3.82 2.23 -0.84
CA HIS A 30 3.97 2.21 -2.29
C HIS A 30 2.63 2.17 -3.02
N LYS A 31 1.66 2.98 -2.60
CA LYS A 31 0.34 3.10 -3.26
C LYS A 31 -0.35 1.74 -3.45
N GLY A 32 -0.28 0.89 -2.45
CA GLY A 32 -0.88 -0.45 -2.50
C GLY A 32 -0.01 -1.54 -3.11
N GLN A 33 1.22 -1.24 -3.51
CA GLN A 33 2.16 -2.25 -3.99
C GLN A 33 2.84 -2.97 -2.84
N ALA A 34 3.07 -4.28 -2.99
CA ALA A 34 3.84 -5.06 -2.05
C ALA A 34 5.32 -4.64 -2.06
N ASP A 35 5.96 -4.69 -0.90
CA ASP A 35 7.39 -4.36 -0.75
C ASP A 35 8.28 -5.22 -1.66
N GLU A 36 7.94 -6.49 -1.83
CA GLU A 36 8.63 -7.40 -2.75
C GLU A 36 8.60 -6.89 -4.19
N ALA A 37 7.43 -6.46 -4.68
CA ALA A 37 7.27 -5.97 -6.03
C ALA A 37 8.10 -4.71 -6.28
N MET A 38 8.08 -3.76 -5.34
CA MET A 38 8.87 -2.55 -5.42
C MET A 38 10.37 -2.84 -5.38
N LEU A 39 10.81 -3.72 -4.47
CA LEU A 39 12.21 -4.11 -4.36
C LEU A 39 12.71 -4.76 -5.66
N LYS A 40 11.90 -5.65 -6.25
CA LYS A 40 12.25 -6.32 -7.50
C LYS A 40 12.44 -5.33 -8.64
N VAL A 41 11.52 -4.39 -8.81
CA VAL A 41 11.63 -3.32 -9.81
C VAL A 41 12.91 -2.50 -9.62
N LEU A 42 13.25 -2.14 -8.39
CA LEU A 42 14.49 -1.38 -8.11
C LEU A 42 15.74 -2.15 -8.49
N VAL A 43 15.79 -3.47 -8.25
CA VAL A 43 16.93 -4.32 -8.63
C VAL A 43 16.98 -4.52 -10.15
N GLU A 44 15.83 -4.68 -10.81
CA GLU A 44 15.72 -4.76 -12.27
C GLU A 44 16.22 -3.49 -12.94
N ASP A 45 15.79 -2.32 -12.49
CA ASP A 45 16.25 -1.03 -12.98
C ASP A 45 17.73 -0.82 -12.75
N HIS A 46 18.23 -1.20 -11.57
CA HIS A 46 19.66 -1.15 -11.29
C HIS A 46 20.46 -2.02 -12.28
N HIS A 47 20.02 -3.25 -12.53
CA HIS A 47 20.66 -4.11 -13.53
C HIS A 47 20.60 -3.52 -14.92
N LYS A 48 19.44 -3.00 -15.34
CA LYS A 48 19.22 -2.40 -16.66
C LYS A 48 20.18 -1.24 -16.94
N TRP A 49 20.35 -0.36 -15.96
CA TRP A 49 21.14 0.87 -16.16
C TRP A 49 22.63 0.73 -15.87
N THR A 50 23.03 -0.26 -15.07
CA THR A 50 24.44 -0.45 -14.66
C THR A 50 25.08 -1.69 -15.25
N GLY A 51 24.30 -2.65 -15.76
CA GLY A 51 24.79 -3.96 -16.17
C GLY A 51 25.35 -4.80 -15.02
N SER A 52 24.97 -4.51 -13.76
CA SER A 52 25.50 -5.16 -12.59
C SER A 52 25.24 -6.68 -12.59
N LEU A 53 26.31 -7.47 -12.62
CA LEU A 53 26.23 -8.93 -12.54
C LEU A 53 25.64 -9.40 -11.19
N ARG A 54 25.90 -8.64 -10.12
CA ARG A 54 25.33 -8.94 -8.80
C ARG A 54 23.81 -8.76 -8.78
N ALA A 55 23.30 -7.71 -9.43
CA ALA A 55 21.87 -7.51 -9.56
C ALA A 55 21.21 -8.64 -10.35
N ARG A 56 21.84 -9.10 -11.42
CA ARG A 56 21.38 -10.25 -12.20
C ARG A 56 21.33 -11.53 -11.37
N GLU A 57 22.38 -11.83 -10.64
CA GLU A 57 22.43 -12.99 -9.74
C GLU A 57 21.30 -12.98 -8.71
N ILE A 58 21.01 -11.80 -8.14
CA ILE A 58 19.90 -11.61 -7.21
C ILE A 58 18.55 -11.89 -7.88
N LEU A 59 18.36 -11.43 -9.12
CA LEU A 59 17.12 -11.66 -9.87
C LEU A 59 16.94 -13.12 -10.28
N ASP A 60 18.03 -13.79 -10.69
CA ASP A 60 18.02 -15.21 -11.09
C ASP A 60 17.66 -16.13 -9.90
N HIS A 61 18.05 -15.74 -8.67
CA HIS A 61 17.76 -16.45 -7.42
C HIS A 61 16.85 -15.63 -6.50
N TRP A 62 15.79 -15.08 -7.06
CA TRP A 62 14.96 -14.08 -6.38
C TRP A 62 14.40 -14.54 -5.03
N SER A 63 13.83 -15.73 -4.95
CA SER A 63 13.19 -16.23 -3.72
C SER A 63 14.17 -16.32 -2.53
N GLU A 64 15.37 -16.80 -2.78
CA GLU A 64 16.42 -16.88 -1.76
C GLU A 64 16.99 -15.50 -1.43
N SER A 65 17.24 -14.70 -2.47
CA SER A 65 17.81 -13.38 -2.32
C SER A 65 16.87 -12.42 -1.59
N ARG A 66 15.57 -12.49 -1.87
CA ARG A 66 14.54 -11.71 -1.19
C ARG A 66 14.59 -11.90 0.34
N ALA A 67 14.72 -13.13 0.79
CA ALA A 67 14.78 -13.45 2.23
C ALA A 67 15.98 -12.82 2.96
N ARG A 68 17.01 -12.41 2.23
CA ARG A 68 18.21 -11.74 2.76
C ARG A 68 18.06 -10.23 2.89
N PHE A 69 17.07 -9.63 2.20
CA PHE A 69 16.80 -8.21 2.31
C PHE A 69 16.09 -7.88 3.62
N VAL A 70 16.47 -6.77 4.20
CA VAL A 70 15.86 -6.24 5.41
C VAL A 70 15.38 -4.83 5.12
N LYS A 71 14.08 -4.60 5.33
CA LYS A 71 13.47 -3.29 5.25
C LYS A 71 13.78 -2.53 6.53
N VAL A 72 14.42 -1.39 6.40
CA VAL A 72 14.69 -0.47 7.51
C VAL A 72 13.59 0.58 7.51
N PHE A 73 12.79 0.60 8.56
CA PHE A 73 11.61 1.44 8.63
C PHE A 73 11.66 2.34 9.87
N PRO A 74 11.83 3.66 9.71
CA PRO A 74 11.84 4.59 10.85
C PRO A 74 10.49 4.56 11.59
N HIS A 75 10.52 4.45 12.92
CA HIS A 75 9.30 4.40 13.73
C HIS A 75 8.42 5.63 13.54
N GLU A 76 9.01 6.81 13.53
CA GLU A 76 8.29 8.08 13.32
C GLU A 76 7.64 8.14 11.94
N TYR A 77 8.31 7.66 10.91
CA TYR A 77 7.75 7.62 9.56
C TYR A 77 6.59 6.62 9.46
N LYS A 78 6.73 5.45 10.06
CA LYS A 78 5.65 4.45 10.14
C LYS A 78 4.41 5.02 10.83
N ARG A 79 4.60 5.75 11.92
CA ARG A 79 3.52 6.42 12.65
C ARG A 79 2.81 7.47 11.78
N THR A 80 3.58 8.35 11.13
CA THR A 80 3.02 9.38 10.25
C THR A 80 2.22 8.77 9.09
N LEU A 81 2.69 7.68 8.48
CA LEU A 81 1.97 7.00 7.42
C LEU A 81 0.65 6.38 7.91
N ASN A 82 0.65 5.81 9.11
CA ASN A 82 -0.58 5.29 9.72
C ASN A 82 -1.61 6.40 9.95
N ASP A 83 -1.16 7.54 10.48
CA ASP A 83 -2.02 8.71 10.71
C ASP A 83 -2.59 9.26 9.40
N LEU A 84 -1.77 9.36 8.35
CA LEU A 84 -2.22 9.79 7.01
C LEU A 84 -3.19 8.79 6.37
N GLY A 85 -2.93 7.49 6.51
CA GLY A 85 -3.82 6.44 6.04
C GLY A 85 -5.20 6.53 6.70
N ALA A 86 -5.23 6.67 8.03
CA ALA A 86 -6.48 6.82 8.78
C ALA A 86 -7.27 8.08 8.36
N GLN A 87 -6.59 9.19 8.07
CA GLN A 87 -7.24 10.42 7.58
C GLN A 87 -7.82 10.23 6.17
N GLN A 88 -7.11 9.53 5.28
CA GLN A 88 -7.59 9.26 3.94
C GLN A 88 -8.82 8.34 3.95
N ASP A 89 -8.80 7.30 4.77
CA ASP A 89 -9.93 6.38 4.92
C ASP A 89 -11.16 7.10 5.48
N ALA A 90 -10.98 7.95 6.48
CA ALA A 90 -12.06 8.76 7.04
C ALA A 90 -12.65 9.73 6.00
N SER A 91 -11.81 10.37 5.18
CA SER A 91 -12.28 11.28 4.14
C SER A 91 -13.00 10.56 3.00
N GLN A 92 -12.53 9.36 2.62
CA GLN A 92 -13.21 8.53 1.60
C GLN A 92 -14.57 8.02 2.10
N GLN A 93 -14.66 7.59 3.36
CA GLN A 93 -15.92 7.16 3.96
C GLN A 93 -16.92 8.31 4.04
N ALA A 94 -16.48 9.51 4.42
CA ALA A 94 -17.32 10.69 4.46
C ALA A 94 -17.86 11.05 3.06
N SER A 95 -17.00 11.04 2.04
CA SER A 95 -17.42 11.33 0.66
C SER A 95 -18.37 10.26 0.10
N ALA A 96 -18.15 8.98 0.41
CA ALA A 96 -19.03 7.88 0.02
C ALA A 96 -20.41 8.00 0.69
N THR A 97 -20.47 8.42 1.95
CA THR A 97 -21.71 8.64 2.69
C THR A 97 -22.52 9.80 2.09
N ILE A 98 -21.86 10.89 1.74
CA ILE A 98 -22.49 12.04 1.08
C ILE A 98 -23.03 11.66 -0.31
N ALA A 99 -22.26 10.90 -1.08
CA ALA A 99 -22.70 10.43 -2.40
C ALA A 99 -23.92 9.50 -2.30
N ARG A 100 -23.95 8.64 -1.29
CA ARG A 100 -25.09 7.74 -1.04
C ARG A 100 -26.34 8.50 -0.58
N ALA A 101 -26.18 9.51 0.27
CA ALA A 101 -27.27 10.39 0.70
C ALA A 101 -27.88 11.15 -0.48
N LYS A 102 -27.06 11.74 -1.36
CA LYS A 102 -27.53 12.42 -2.57
C LYS A 102 -28.22 11.49 -3.57
N ALA A 103 -27.79 10.23 -3.65
CA ALA A 103 -28.44 9.25 -4.53
C ALA A 103 -29.83 8.84 -4.00
N SER A 104 -30.01 8.74 -2.68
CA SER A 104 -31.30 8.43 -2.06
C SER A 104 -32.31 9.58 -2.18
N GLU A 105 -31.85 10.83 -2.11
CA GLU A 105 -32.69 12.02 -2.28
C GLU A 105 -33.21 12.14 -3.72
N LYS A 106 -32.38 11.84 -4.71
CA LYS A 106 -32.78 11.84 -6.13
C LYS A 106 -33.76 10.72 -6.49
N ALA A 107 -33.75 9.61 -5.77
CA ALA A 107 -34.70 8.51 -5.96
C ALA A 107 -36.06 8.77 -5.30
N GLY A 108 -36.12 9.66 -4.29
CA GLY A 108 -37.35 10.05 -3.62
C GLY A 108 -38.25 10.99 -4.45
N ASP A 109 -37.66 11.84 -5.27
CA ASP A 109 -38.40 12.84 -6.06
C ASP A 109 -39.05 12.27 -7.34
N ALA A 110 -38.60 11.08 -7.79
CA ALA A 110 -39.18 10.45 -8.97
C ALA A 110 -40.53 9.72 -8.70
N LYS A 111 -40.97 9.58 -7.46
CA LYS A 111 -42.17 8.83 -7.08
C LYS A 111 -43.40 9.69 -6.79
N SER A 112 -43.31 11.03 -6.95
CA SER A 112 -44.38 11.97 -6.61
C SER A 112 -45.14 12.54 -7.82
N LYS A 113 -45.01 11.99 -9.02
CA LYS A 113 -45.70 12.46 -10.22
C LYS A 113 -46.49 11.37 -10.92
N THR A 114 -47.46 10.81 -10.24
CA THR A 114 -48.59 10.13 -10.91
C THR A 114 -49.85 10.41 -10.11
N VAL A 115 -50.45 11.56 -10.38
CA VAL A 115 -51.82 11.80 -10.04
C VAL A 115 -52.67 11.26 -11.20
N PRO A 116 -53.59 10.29 -11.01
CA PRO A 116 -54.49 9.87 -12.05
C PRO A 116 -55.49 11.03 -12.28
N ALA A 117 -55.42 11.59 -13.47
CA ALA A 117 -56.48 12.46 -13.95
C ALA A 117 -57.74 11.63 -14.24
N LYS A 118 -58.84 12.06 -13.68
CA LYS A 118 -60.15 11.56 -14.02
C LYS A 118 -60.54 12.06 -15.39
#